data_234b63113be7c1087fdce8d453a40c57
#
_entry.id   234b63113be7c1087fdce8d453a40c57
#
_cell.length_a   1.000
_cell.length_b   1.000
_cell.length_c   1.000
_cell.angle_alpha   90.00
_cell.angle_beta   90.00
_cell.angle_gamma   90.00
#
_symmetry.space_group_name_H-M   'P 1'
#
loop_
_entity.id
_entity.type
_entity.pdbx_description
1 polymer ?
#
loop_
_entity_poly.entity_id
_entity_poly.type
_entity_poly.pdbx_seq_one_letter_code
_entity_poly.pdbx_strand_id
1 'polypeptide(L)'
;MKNFIDKHLNKINIGLIVLIAIAPLLLCFNSSLWFDEAYSVGIAKQPWENLFISTINDVHPILYYVLLKIYSLICGTSVIALRIFSVIPIVLLAVFSFVKIRKEFGNKVSFYFNLVLLLLPVTMHYGSQIRMYSLSMLFVTITAVYAYLAYKNNTKKDWVIFAIASICSAYTHYFALFTIGIINILLLFFIIREKKELLKRWFIYGAIQIV
;
A
#
# COMPACT_ATOMS: atom_id res chain seq x y z
N MET A 1 15.57 22.68 -22.53
CA MET A 1 15.14 21.34 -22.99
C MET A 1 14.73 20.43 -21.80
N LYS A 2 15.56 20.23 -20.77
CA LYS A 2 15.22 19.41 -19.59
C LYS A 2 13.93 19.86 -18.87
N ASN A 3 13.78 21.17 -18.60
CA ASN A 3 12.57 21.73 -17.96
C ASN A 3 11.29 21.55 -18.80
N PHE A 4 11.41 21.58 -20.13
CA PHE A 4 10.27 21.35 -21.02
C PHE A 4 9.80 19.89 -20.96
N ILE A 5 10.74 18.94 -21.02
CA ILE A 5 10.45 17.50 -20.90
C ILE A 5 9.83 17.21 -19.53
N ASP A 6 10.42 17.73 -18.44
CA ASP A 6 9.92 17.52 -17.08
C ASP A 6 8.50 18.06 -16.88
N LYS A 7 8.18 19.23 -17.46
CA LYS A 7 6.82 19.81 -17.41
C LYS A 7 5.79 18.96 -18.16
N HIS A 8 6.16 18.38 -19.32
CA HIS A 8 5.27 17.50 -20.07
C HIS A 8 5.07 16.17 -19.35
N LEU A 9 6.13 15.57 -18.79
CA LEU A 9 6.02 14.34 -18.00
C LEU A 9 5.11 14.51 -16.78
N ASN A 10 5.14 15.66 -16.11
CA ASN A 10 4.25 15.93 -14.98
C ASN A 10 2.77 15.97 -15.40
N LYS A 11 2.46 16.62 -16.54
CA LYS A 11 1.09 16.66 -17.05
C LYS A 11 0.59 15.26 -17.43
N ILE A 12 1.43 14.49 -18.13
CA ILE A 12 1.10 13.11 -18.50
C ILE A 12 0.92 12.25 -17.26
N ASN A 13 1.77 12.42 -16.24
CA ASN A 13 1.68 11.66 -15.02
C ASN A 13 0.39 11.94 -14.24
N ILE A 14 -0.10 13.20 -14.25
CA ILE A 14 -1.43 13.53 -13.71
C ILE A 14 -2.52 12.81 -14.50
N GLY A 15 -2.42 12.79 -15.83
CA GLY A 15 -3.33 12.02 -16.69
C GLY A 15 -3.32 10.52 -16.36
N LEU A 16 -2.15 9.95 -16.09
CA LEU A 16 -2.04 8.54 -15.64
C LEU A 16 -2.73 8.31 -14.31
N ILE A 17 -2.63 9.23 -13.34
CA ILE A 17 -3.33 9.11 -12.05
C ILE A 17 -4.85 9.09 -12.26
N VAL A 18 -5.36 9.92 -13.15
CA VAL A 18 -6.79 9.94 -13.50
C VAL A 18 -7.20 8.59 -14.13
N LEU A 19 -6.42 8.07 -15.06
CA LEU A 19 -6.68 6.76 -15.68
C LEU A 19 -6.59 5.61 -14.66
N ILE A 20 -5.62 5.66 -13.73
CA ILE A 20 -5.48 4.70 -12.64
C ILE A 20 -6.71 4.74 -11.69
N ALA A 21 -7.33 5.90 -11.53
CA ALA A 21 -8.56 6.00 -10.74
C ALA A 21 -9.78 5.44 -11.52
N ILE A 22 -9.87 5.72 -12.80
CA ILE A 22 -11.05 5.36 -13.62
C ILE A 22 -11.04 3.87 -13.99
N ALA A 23 -9.89 3.32 -14.43
CA ALA A 23 -9.84 1.97 -14.97
C ALA A 23 -10.35 0.88 -13.99
N PRO A 24 -9.88 0.79 -12.73
CA PRO A 24 -10.43 -0.18 -11.80
C PRO A 24 -11.86 0.14 -11.37
N LEU A 25 -12.29 1.42 -11.34
CA LEU A 25 -13.68 1.78 -11.08
C LEU A 25 -14.63 1.18 -12.10
N LEU A 26 -14.27 1.18 -13.39
CA LEU A 26 -15.09 0.56 -14.43
C LEU A 26 -15.28 -0.96 -14.20
N LEU A 27 -14.32 -1.63 -13.57
CA LEU A 27 -14.40 -3.06 -13.22
C LEU A 27 -15.27 -3.32 -11.97
N CYS A 28 -15.56 -2.29 -11.16
CA CYS A 28 -16.37 -2.42 -9.95
C CYS A 28 -17.87 -2.66 -10.25
N PHE A 29 -18.37 -2.32 -11.43
CA PHE A 29 -19.79 -2.37 -11.77
C PHE A 29 -20.35 -3.76 -12.08
N ASN A 30 -19.57 -4.81 -11.82
CA ASN A 30 -20.05 -6.19 -11.85
C ASN A 30 -20.63 -6.56 -10.47
N SER A 31 -21.87 -7.07 -10.43
CA SER A 31 -22.55 -7.49 -9.19
C SER A 31 -22.14 -8.90 -8.71
N SER A 32 -21.47 -9.68 -9.55
CA SER A 32 -21.02 -11.04 -9.23
C SER A 32 -19.88 -11.00 -8.23
N LEU A 33 -20.02 -11.68 -7.10
CA LEU A 33 -18.97 -11.93 -6.11
C LEU A 33 -18.33 -13.27 -6.35
N TRP A 34 -17.02 -13.35 -6.35
CA TRP A 34 -16.34 -14.63 -6.25
C TRP A 34 -16.08 -14.98 -4.77
N PHE A 35 -15.68 -16.23 -4.53
CA PHE A 35 -15.65 -16.81 -3.18
C PHE A 35 -14.96 -15.93 -2.13
N ASP A 36 -13.75 -15.43 -2.43
CA ASP A 36 -12.97 -14.64 -1.47
C ASP A 36 -13.56 -13.24 -1.21
N GLU A 37 -14.20 -12.63 -2.21
CA GLU A 37 -14.93 -11.38 -2.01
C GLU A 37 -16.15 -11.60 -1.11
N ALA A 38 -16.91 -12.69 -1.34
CA ALA A 38 -18.07 -13.05 -0.52
C ALA A 38 -17.66 -13.25 0.95
N TYR A 39 -16.51 -13.90 1.19
CA TYR A 39 -15.94 -14.03 2.52
C TYR A 39 -15.64 -12.68 3.16
N SER A 40 -14.95 -11.78 2.45
CA SER A 40 -14.63 -10.44 2.94
C SER A 40 -15.87 -9.62 3.25
N VAL A 41 -16.91 -9.68 2.40
CA VAL A 41 -18.21 -9.05 2.62
C VAL A 41 -18.90 -9.64 3.85
N GLY A 42 -18.86 -10.95 4.02
CA GLY A 42 -19.41 -11.66 5.17
C GLY A 42 -18.78 -11.16 6.48
N ILE A 43 -17.45 -11.07 6.56
CA ILE A 43 -16.75 -10.54 7.73
C ILE A 43 -17.11 -9.07 7.99
N ALA A 44 -17.12 -8.22 6.96
CA ALA A 44 -17.44 -6.80 7.12
C ALA A 44 -18.84 -6.55 7.66
N LYS A 45 -19.80 -7.45 7.40
CA LYS A 45 -21.19 -7.35 7.90
C LYS A 45 -21.38 -7.85 9.33
N GLN A 46 -20.44 -8.63 9.88
CA GLN A 46 -20.56 -9.16 11.24
C GLN A 46 -20.48 -8.05 12.32
N PRO A 47 -21.02 -8.26 13.52
CA PRO A 47 -20.69 -7.45 14.70
C PRO A 47 -19.17 -7.41 14.94
N TRP A 48 -18.68 -6.36 15.62
CA TRP A 48 -17.24 -6.20 15.86
C TRP A 48 -16.61 -7.41 16.57
N GLU A 49 -17.30 -7.94 17.59
CA GLU A 49 -16.83 -9.12 18.33
C GLU A 49 -16.58 -10.32 17.40
N ASN A 50 -17.56 -10.64 16.55
CA ASN A 50 -17.45 -11.75 15.60
C ASN A 50 -16.39 -11.50 14.53
N LEU A 51 -16.21 -10.24 14.09
CA LEU A 51 -15.13 -9.87 13.17
C LEU A 51 -13.76 -10.20 13.78
N PHE A 52 -13.52 -9.82 15.04
CA PHE A 52 -12.27 -10.12 15.73
C PHE A 52 -12.05 -11.64 15.88
N ILE A 53 -13.06 -12.38 16.32
CA ILE A 53 -12.97 -13.84 16.47
C ILE A 53 -12.70 -14.51 15.10
N SER A 54 -13.42 -14.12 14.05
CA SER A 54 -13.26 -14.68 12.72
C SER A 54 -11.87 -14.42 12.16
N THR A 55 -11.34 -13.22 12.34
CA THR A 55 -10.02 -12.84 11.79
C THR A 55 -8.85 -13.44 12.55
N ILE A 56 -8.96 -13.72 13.86
CA ILE A 56 -7.93 -14.44 14.62
C ILE A 56 -7.77 -15.87 14.10
N ASN A 57 -8.86 -16.49 13.64
CA ASN A 57 -8.87 -17.85 13.11
C ASN A 57 -8.69 -17.90 11.57
N ASP A 58 -8.50 -16.74 10.91
CA ASP A 58 -8.32 -16.64 9.46
C ASP A 58 -6.85 -16.72 9.06
N VAL A 59 -6.65 -17.03 7.78
CA VAL A 59 -5.33 -17.00 7.10
C VAL A 59 -4.90 -15.60 6.69
N HIS A 60 -5.66 -14.56 7.07
CA HIS A 60 -5.35 -13.17 6.73
C HIS A 60 -5.38 -12.27 7.97
N PRO A 61 -4.44 -11.30 8.07
CA PRO A 61 -4.39 -10.37 9.18
C PRO A 61 -5.58 -9.41 9.23
N ILE A 62 -5.84 -8.88 10.41
CA ILE A 62 -7.07 -8.16 10.76
C ILE A 62 -7.25 -6.78 10.12
N LEU A 63 -6.15 -6.06 9.81
CA LEU A 63 -6.20 -4.63 9.49
C LEU A 63 -7.13 -4.31 8.30
N TYR A 64 -7.07 -5.13 7.25
CA TYR A 64 -7.93 -4.95 6.09
C TYR A 64 -9.42 -5.00 6.46
N TYR A 65 -9.83 -6.00 7.22
CA TYR A 65 -11.24 -6.21 7.59
C TYR A 65 -11.76 -5.10 8.52
N VAL A 66 -10.93 -4.62 9.44
CA VAL A 66 -11.28 -3.48 10.30
C VAL A 66 -11.50 -2.22 9.45
N LEU A 67 -10.61 -1.91 8.52
CA LEU A 67 -10.73 -0.74 7.66
C LEU A 67 -11.92 -0.87 6.70
N LEU A 68 -12.13 -2.07 6.12
CA LEU A 68 -13.29 -2.35 5.27
C LEU A 68 -14.60 -2.17 6.03
N LYS A 69 -14.68 -2.64 7.29
CA LYS A 69 -15.86 -2.46 8.13
C LYS A 69 -16.10 -0.99 8.45
N ILE A 70 -15.09 -0.25 8.87
CA ILE A 70 -15.23 1.21 9.11
C ILE A 70 -15.75 1.90 7.86
N TYR A 71 -15.16 1.59 6.69
CA TYR A 71 -15.62 2.14 5.42
C TYR A 71 -17.06 1.76 5.11
N SER A 72 -17.46 0.52 5.36
CA SER A 72 -18.82 0.02 5.12
C SER A 72 -19.89 0.73 5.97
N LEU A 73 -19.53 1.16 7.17
CA LEU A 73 -20.44 1.92 8.05
C LEU A 73 -20.74 3.33 7.50
N ILE A 74 -19.83 3.88 6.68
CA ILE A 74 -19.96 5.22 6.09
C ILE A 74 -20.55 5.15 4.68
N CYS A 75 -20.04 4.23 3.85
CA CYS A 75 -20.34 4.15 2.42
C CYS A 75 -21.35 3.04 2.07
N GLY A 76 -21.78 2.25 3.06
CA GLY A 76 -22.71 1.13 2.86
C GLY A 76 -22.03 -0.17 2.47
N THR A 77 -22.84 -1.24 2.38
CA THR A 77 -22.39 -2.62 2.19
C THR A 77 -22.69 -3.17 0.80
N SER A 78 -23.00 -2.31 -0.18
CA SER A 78 -23.18 -2.76 -1.55
C SER A 78 -21.85 -3.26 -2.14
N VAL A 79 -21.90 -4.21 -3.06
CA VAL A 79 -20.71 -4.78 -3.70
C VAL A 79 -19.85 -3.69 -4.35
N ILE A 80 -20.50 -2.75 -5.04
CA ILE A 80 -19.82 -1.63 -5.69
C ILE A 80 -19.11 -0.75 -4.66
N ALA A 81 -19.80 -0.37 -3.57
CA ALA A 81 -19.18 0.44 -2.52
C ALA A 81 -17.95 -0.24 -1.93
N LEU A 82 -18.04 -1.53 -1.61
CA LEU A 82 -16.92 -2.27 -1.01
C LEU A 82 -15.75 -2.46 -2.00
N ARG A 83 -16.01 -2.59 -3.32
CA ARG A 83 -14.95 -2.60 -4.34
C ARG A 83 -14.26 -1.26 -4.48
N ILE A 84 -14.98 -0.15 -4.37
CA ILE A 84 -14.39 1.20 -4.36
C ILE A 84 -13.37 1.33 -3.22
N PHE A 85 -13.60 0.70 -2.07
CA PHE A 85 -12.60 0.67 -1.00
C PHE A 85 -11.25 0.12 -1.48
N SER A 86 -11.23 -0.87 -2.34
CA SER A 86 -9.99 -1.44 -2.88
C SER A 86 -9.34 -0.58 -3.98
N VAL A 87 -10.11 0.30 -4.63
CA VAL A 87 -9.58 1.27 -5.60
C VAL A 87 -8.80 2.37 -4.90
N ILE A 88 -9.25 2.80 -3.70
CA ILE A 88 -8.63 3.91 -2.95
C ILE A 88 -7.12 3.71 -2.76
N PRO A 89 -6.60 2.56 -2.27
CA PRO A 89 -5.16 2.37 -2.10
C PRO A 89 -4.35 2.46 -3.40
N ILE A 90 -4.90 2.04 -4.55
CA ILE A 90 -4.24 2.16 -5.85
C ILE A 90 -4.08 3.63 -6.24
N VAL A 91 -5.13 4.42 -6.06
CA VAL A 91 -5.09 5.87 -6.33
C VAL A 91 -4.11 6.56 -5.38
N LEU A 92 -4.15 6.23 -4.09
CA LEU A 92 -3.21 6.76 -3.10
C LEU A 92 -1.76 6.39 -3.45
N LEU A 93 -1.52 5.20 -3.96
CA LEU A 93 -0.20 4.76 -4.42
C LEU A 93 0.29 5.58 -5.62
N ALA A 94 -0.58 5.85 -6.59
CA ALA A 94 -0.26 6.69 -7.73
C ALA A 94 0.03 8.14 -7.31
N VAL A 95 -0.77 8.70 -6.39
CA VAL A 95 -0.53 10.02 -5.80
C VAL A 95 0.76 10.03 -4.98
N PHE A 96 1.02 9.01 -4.17
CA PHE A 96 2.28 8.86 -3.42
C PHE A 96 3.48 8.84 -4.36
N SER A 97 3.39 8.14 -5.48
CA SER A 97 4.41 8.16 -6.53
C SER A 97 4.65 9.57 -7.06
N PHE A 98 3.57 10.29 -7.39
CA PHE A 98 3.67 11.64 -7.93
C PHE A 98 4.23 12.65 -6.91
N VAL A 99 3.89 12.52 -5.63
CA VAL A 99 4.32 13.45 -4.59
C VAL A 99 5.69 13.07 -4.03
N LYS A 100 5.87 11.80 -3.61
CA LYS A 100 7.04 11.38 -2.83
C LYS A 100 8.12 10.75 -3.72
N ILE A 101 7.77 9.74 -4.55
CA ILE A 101 8.75 9.06 -5.42
C ILE A 101 9.34 10.09 -6.42
N ARG A 102 8.50 10.94 -7.01
CA ARG A 102 8.97 12.01 -7.90
C ARG A 102 9.98 12.92 -7.24
N LYS A 103 9.72 13.33 -5.99
CA LYS A 103 10.61 14.24 -5.23
C LYS A 103 11.97 13.60 -4.98
N GLU A 104 12.01 12.32 -4.64
CA GLU A 104 13.23 11.64 -4.21
C GLU A 104 14.02 11.01 -5.36
N PHE A 105 13.32 10.53 -6.39
CA PHE A 105 13.91 9.75 -7.49
C PHE A 105 13.75 10.41 -8.86
N GLY A 106 12.99 11.50 -8.95
CA GLY A 106 12.81 12.28 -10.18
C GLY A 106 11.54 11.97 -10.96
N ASN A 107 11.21 12.88 -11.91
CA ASN A 107 9.97 12.83 -12.69
C ASN A 107 9.83 11.55 -13.52
N LYS A 108 10.92 11.06 -14.11
CA LYS A 108 10.93 9.86 -14.95
C LYS A 108 10.57 8.62 -14.16
N VAL A 109 11.13 8.46 -12.94
CA VAL A 109 10.86 7.30 -12.08
C VAL A 109 9.38 7.27 -11.70
N SER A 110 8.83 8.40 -11.27
CA SER A 110 7.40 8.50 -10.93
C SER A 110 6.49 8.22 -12.13
N PHE A 111 6.86 8.74 -13.32
CA PHE A 111 6.11 8.48 -14.54
C PHE A 111 6.09 6.98 -14.87
N TYR A 112 7.26 6.32 -14.90
CA TYR A 112 7.31 4.88 -15.19
C TYR A 112 6.62 4.05 -14.11
N PHE A 113 6.72 4.45 -12.86
CA PHE A 113 6.00 3.79 -11.77
C PHE A 113 4.49 3.80 -12.03
N ASN A 114 3.90 4.97 -12.32
CA ASN A 114 2.47 5.10 -12.58
C ASN A 114 2.07 4.43 -13.91
N LEU A 115 2.93 4.47 -14.92
CA LEU A 115 2.69 3.75 -16.18
C LEU A 115 2.63 2.24 -15.97
N VAL A 116 3.57 1.68 -15.22
CA VAL A 116 3.57 0.25 -14.86
C VAL A 116 2.35 -0.08 -14.01
N LEU A 117 2.02 0.76 -13.02
CA LEU A 117 0.85 0.58 -12.18
C LEU A 117 -0.45 0.49 -13.00
N LEU A 118 -0.59 1.31 -14.04
CA LEU A 118 -1.74 1.30 -14.95
C LEU A 118 -1.74 0.09 -15.88
N LEU A 119 -0.58 -0.28 -16.44
CA LEU A 119 -0.50 -1.30 -17.49
C LEU A 119 -0.42 -2.73 -16.97
N LEU A 120 -0.10 -2.95 -15.69
CA LEU A 120 -0.11 -4.29 -15.11
C LEU A 120 -1.55 -4.78 -14.90
N PRO A 121 -2.01 -5.83 -15.61
CA PRO A 121 -3.37 -6.35 -15.47
C PRO A 121 -3.69 -6.77 -14.04
N VAL A 122 -2.70 -7.31 -13.32
CA VAL A 122 -2.83 -7.74 -11.92
C VAL A 122 -3.18 -6.58 -10.99
N THR A 123 -2.65 -5.37 -11.25
CA THR A 123 -2.98 -4.17 -10.46
C THR A 123 -4.43 -3.76 -10.65
N MET A 124 -4.91 -3.75 -11.88
CA MET A 124 -6.29 -3.39 -12.21
C MET A 124 -7.27 -4.43 -11.64
N HIS A 125 -6.94 -5.72 -11.82
CA HIS A 125 -7.75 -6.82 -11.32
C HIS A 125 -7.90 -6.80 -9.79
N TYR A 126 -6.79 -6.78 -9.06
CA TYR A 126 -6.83 -6.75 -7.59
C TYR A 126 -7.22 -5.38 -7.01
N GLY A 127 -7.10 -4.31 -7.78
CA GLY A 127 -7.59 -2.98 -7.40
C GLY A 127 -9.13 -2.87 -7.42
N SER A 128 -9.81 -3.77 -8.13
CA SER A 128 -11.28 -3.81 -8.20
C SER A 128 -11.93 -4.90 -7.35
N GLN A 129 -11.17 -5.71 -6.61
CA GLN A 129 -11.69 -6.78 -5.77
C GLN A 129 -11.77 -6.37 -4.31
N ILE A 130 -12.77 -6.90 -3.57
CA ILE A 130 -12.91 -6.70 -2.12
C ILE A 130 -11.90 -7.58 -1.39
N ARG A 131 -10.59 -7.26 -1.62
CA ARG A 131 -9.46 -8.00 -1.05
C ARG A 131 -8.33 -7.04 -0.66
N MET A 132 -7.47 -7.50 0.23
CA MET A 132 -6.40 -6.73 0.87
C MET A 132 -5.22 -6.37 -0.04
N TYR A 133 -5.17 -6.86 -1.28
CA TYR A 133 -3.97 -6.79 -2.12
C TYR A 133 -3.54 -5.36 -2.47
N SER A 134 -4.50 -4.50 -2.82
CA SER A 134 -4.22 -3.10 -3.14
C SER A 134 -3.70 -2.31 -1.93
N LEU A 135 -4.28 -2.56 -0.75
CA LEU A 135 -3.86 -1.95 0.50
C LEU A 135 -2.47 -2.43 0.92
N SER A 136 -2.20 -3.72 0.77
CA SER A 136 -0.88 -4.31 1.01
C SER A 136 0.18 -3.70 0.09
N MET A 137 -0.11 -3.55 -1.21
CA MET A 137 0.80 -2.94 -2.18
C MET A 137 1.13 -1.49 -1.81
N LEU A 138 0.13 -0.71 -1.35
CA LEU A 138 0.36 0.66 -0.87
C LEU A 138 1.33 0.69 0.31
N PHE A 139 1.06 -0.09 1.36
CA PHE A 139 1.89 -0.07 2.57
C PHE A 139 3.29 -0.64 2.32
N VAL A 140 3.44 -1.71 1.56
CA VAL A 140 4.75 -2.28 1.19
C VAL A 140 5.58 -1.25 0.40
N THR A 141 4.97 -0.52 -0.54
CA THR A 141 5.67 0.51 -1.29
C THR A 141 6.10 1.67 -0.39
N ILE A 142 5.23 2.13 0.51
CA ILE A 142 5.59 3.17 1.50
C ILE A 142 6.74 2.66 2.37
N THR A 143 6.69 1.41 2.85
CA THR A 143 7.76 0.78 3.64
C THR A 143 9.09 0.81 2.90
N ALA A 144 9.14 0.38 1.64
CA ALA A 144 10.36 0.35 0.84
C ALA A 144 10.95 1.76 0.63
N VAL A 145 10.11 2.73 0.27
CA VAL A 145 10.55 4.11 0.06
C VAL A 145 11.07 4.72 1.37
N TYR A 146 10.36 4.51 2.49
CA TYR A 146 10.77 5.09 3.75
C TYR A 146 11.92 4.34 4.44
N ALA A 147 12.14 3.05 4.15
CA ALA A 147 13.38 2.35 4.51
C ALA A 147 14.60 3.04 3.86
N TYR A 148 14.51 3.33 2.55
CA TYR A 148 15.53 4.09 1.84
C TYR A 148 15.73 5.50 2.41
N LEU A 149 14.65 6.23 2.73
CA LEU A 149 14.74 7.58 3.28
C LEU A 149 15.28 7.60 4.71
N ALA A 150 14.91 6.63 5.54
CA ALA A 150 15.47 6.44 6.87
C ALA A 150 16.98 6.22 6.80
N TYR A 151 17.44 5.40 5.86
CA TYR A 151 18.87 5.21 5.59
C TYR A 151 19.56 6.46 5.04
N LYS A 152 18.90 7.16 4.07
CA LYS A 152 19.48 8.34 3.40
C LYS A 152 19.56 9.55 4.31
N ASN A 153 18.45 9.92 4.95
CA ASN A 153 18.29 11.18 5.66
C ASN A 153 18.47 11.06 7.18
N ASN A 154 18.31 9.86 7.73
CA ASN A 154 18.36 9.57 9.16
C ASN A 154 17.44 10.48 10.01
N THR A 155 16.28 10.89 9.52
CA THR A 155 15.33 11.69 10.29
C THR A 155 14.41 10.80 11.14
N LYS A 156 14.00 11.28 12.33
CA LYS A 156 13.03 10.58 13.17
C LYS A 156 11.73 10.32 12.42
N LYS A 157 11.29 11.27 11.59
CA LYS A 157 10.07 11.16 10.78
C LYS A 157 10.15 9.97 9.81
N ASP A 158 11.26 9.84 9.07
CA ASP A 158 11.40 8.76 8.09
C ASP A 158 11.40 7.38 8.76
N TRP A 159 12.08 7.25 9.91
CA TRP A 159 12.08 6.02 10.71
C TRP A 159 10.69 5.67 11.27
N VAL A 160 9.95 6.66 11.77
CA VAL A 160 8.57 6.44 12.28
C VAL A 160 7.64 5.98 11.16
N ILE A 161 7.67 6.64 9.99
CA ILE A 161 6.81 6.25 8.86
C ILE A 161 7.20 4.86 8.36
N PHE A 162 8.50 4.55 8.28
CA PHE A 162 8.99 3.21 7.95
C PHE A 162 8.40 2.15 8.90
N ALA A 163 8.47 2.37 10.22
CA ALA A 163 7.96 1.41 11.20
C ALA A 163 6.44 1.27 11.11
N ILE A 164 5.69 2.37 11.04
CA ILE A 164 4.22 2.34 10.94
C ILE A 164 3.78 1.64 9.64
N ALA A 165 4.38 1.98 8.50
CA ALA A 165 4.05 1.34 7.23
C ALA A 165 4.37 -0.15 7.23
N SER A 166 5.48 -0.57 7.87
CA SER A 166 5.85 -1.97 8.05
C SER A 166 4.80 -2.74 8.87
N ILE A 167 4.36 -2.16 10.01
CA ILE A 167 3.31 -2.74 10.85
C ILE A 167 2.01 -2.85 10.05
N CYS A 168 1.57 -1.77 9.39
CA CYS A 168 0.36 -1.79 8.57
C CYS A 168 0.44 -2.85 7.46
N SER A 169 1.61 -3.03 6.82
CA SER A 169 1.82 -4.07 5.81
C SER A 169 1.66 -5.47 6.41
N ALA A 170 2.32 -5.74 7.55
CA ALA A 170 2.26 -7.04 8.23
C ALA A 170 0.83 -7.39 8.65
N TYR A 171 0.09 -6.42 9.19
CA TYR A 171 -1.30 -6.59 9.60
C TYR A 171 -2.32 -6.53 8.46
N THR A 172 -1.86 -6.30 7.21
CA THR A 172 -2.72 -6.35 6.02
C THR A 172 -2.62 -7.70 5.31
N HIS A 173 -1.40 -8.28 5.19
CA HIS A 173 -1.20 -9.53 4.45
C HIS A 173 0.07 -10.26 4.91
N TYR A 174 -0.02 -11.58 5.18
CA TYR A 174 1.14 -12.35 5.65
C TYR A 174 2.30 -12.41 4.64
N PHE A 175 2.03 -12.43 3.33
CA PHE A 175 3.11 -12.34 2.35
C PHE A 175 3.84 -10.99 2.38
N ALA A 176 3.17 -9.91 2.80
CA ALA A 176 3.84 -8.64 3.01
C ALA A 176 4.87 -8.72 4.15
N LEU A 177 4.64 -9.56 5.17
CA LEU A 177 5.59 -9.79 6.26
C LEU A 177 6.94 -10.31 5.73
N PHE A 178 6.95 -11.25 4.78
CA PHE A 178 8.19 -11.72 4.14
C PHE A 178 8.89 -10.58 3.38
N THR A 179 8.14 -9.77 2.66
CA THR A 179 8.70 -8.62 1.93
C THR A 179 9.31 -7.60 2.89
N ILE A 180 8.67 -7.31 4.02
CA ILE A 180 9.19 -6.42 5.06
C ILE A 180 10.45 -7.01 5.69
N GLY A 181 10.46 -8.32 5.96
CA GLY A 181 11.65 -9.04 6.45
C GLY A 181 12.84 -8.84 5.51
N ILE A 182 12.64 -9.02 4.21
CA ILE A 182 13.68 -8.81 3.19
C ILE A 182 14.13 -7.34 3.18
N ILE A 183 13.21 -6.37 3.23
CA ILE A 183 13.54 -4.93 3.28
C ILE A 183 14.39 -4.63 4.53
N ASN A 184 14.03 -5.16 5.69
CA ASN A 184 14.80 -4.97 6.93
C ASN A 184 16.20 -5.60 6.86
N ILE A 185 16.33 -6.79 6.28
CA ILE A 185 17.63 -7.47 6.08
C ILE A 185 18.51 -6.64 5.15
N LEU A 186 17.98 -6.19 4.02
CA LEU A 186 18.71 -5.34 3.08
C LEU A 186 19.12 -4.02 3.72
N LEU A 187 18.22 -3.37 4.45
CA LEU A 187 18.50 -2.15 5.18
C LEU A 187 19.62 -2.36 6.19
N LEU A 188 19.56 -3.43 6.99
CA LEU A 188 20.59 -3.79 7.94
C LEU A 188 21.94 -4.04 7.26
N PHE A 189 21.96 -4.77 6.14
CA PHE A 189 23.17 -5.02 5.37
C PHE A 189 23.87 -3.72 4.95
N PHE A 190 23.13 -2.77 4.38
CA PHE A 190 23.70 -1.48 4.00
C PHE A 190 24.12 -0.63 5.21
N ILE A 191 23.38 -0.68 6.32
CA ILE A 191 23.74 0.00 7.56
C ILE A 191 25.06 -0.53 8.12
N ILE A 192 25.23 -1.85 8.19
CA ILE A 192 26.47 -2.46 8.70
C ILE A 192 27.64 -2.12 7.81
N ARG A 193 27.44 -2.10 6.50
CA ARG A 193 28.49 -1.83 5.53
C ARG A 193 28.93 -0.37 5.48
N GLU A 194 27.98 0.57 5.56
CA GLU A 194 28.23 1.96 5.18
C GLU A 194 27.91 2.99 6.28
N LYS A 195 26.98 2.71 7.21
CA LYS A 195 26.44 3.67 8.17
C LYS A 195 26.15 3.05 9.55
N LYS A 196 27.15 2.48 10.19
CA LYS A 196 27.02 1.76 11.48
C LYS A 196 26.39 2.60 12.59
N GLU A 197 26.47 3.93 12.50
CA GLU A 197 25.82 4.86 13.43
C GLU A 197 24.29 4.77 13.42
N LEU A 198 23.70 4.18 12.36
CA LEU A 198 22.24 3.95 12.26
C LEU A 198 21.77 2.68 12.97
N LEU A 199 22.66 1.77 13.38
CA LEU A 199 22.31 0.50 14.02
C LEU A 199 21.38 0.68 15.22
N LYS A 200 21.67 1.64 16.10
CA LYS A 200 20.80 1.94 17.26
C LYS A 200 19.37 2.26 16.83
N ARG A 201 19.19 3.07 15.80
CA ARG A 201 17.85 3.40 15.27
C ARG A 201 17.20 2.21 14.63
N TRP A 202 17.93 1.44 13.82
CA TRP A 202 17.40 0.24 13.20
C TRP A 202 16.88 -0.74 14.25
N PHE A 203 17.62 -0.99 15.35
CA PHE A 203 17.16 -1.85 16.44
C PHE A 203 15.91 -1.30 17.13
N ILE A 204 15.86 -0.01 17.44
CA ILE A 204 14.70 0.63 18.11
C ILE A 204 13.44 0.49 17.23
N TYR A 205 13.53 0.90 15.97
CA TYR A 205 12.38 0.87 15.06
C TYR A 205 12.06 -0.53 14.55
N GLY A 206 13.04 -1.42 14.49
CA GLY A 206 12.85 -2.85 14.23
C GLY A 206 12.09 -3.55 15.36
N ALA A 207 12.44 -3.26 16.62
CA ALA A 207 11.71 -3.78 17.78
C ALA A 207 10.24 -3.34 17.79
N ILE A 208 9.95 -2.08 17.41
CA ILE A 208 8.57 -1.58 17.27
C ILE A 208 7.76 -2.34 16.20
N GLN A 209 8.41 -2.91 15.19
CA GLN A 209 7.74 -3.67 14.12
C GLN A 209 7.37 -5.10 14.54
N ILE A 210 7.88 -5.60 15.66
CA ILE A 210 7.63 -6.96 16.16
C ILE A 210 6.38 -7.01 17.07
N VAL A 211 5.89 -5.85 17.50
CA VAL A 211 4.68 -5.72 18.33
C VAL A 211 3.43 -5.90 17.47
#